data_a26a932ef6c28c74abaf7a9ecec4df73
#
_entry.id   a26a932ef6c28c74abaf7a9ecec4df73
#
_cell.length_a   1.000
_cell.length_b   1.000
_cell.length_c   1.000
_cell.angle_alpha   90.00
_cell.angle_beta   90.00
_cell.angle_gamma   90.00
#
_symmetry.space_group_name_H-M   'P 1'
#
loop_
_entity.id
_entity.type
_entity.pdbx_description
1 polymer ?
#
loop_
_entity_poly.entity_id
_entity_poly.type
_entity_poly.pdbx_seq_one_letter_code
_entity_poly.pdbx_strand_id
1 'polypeptide(L)'
;MGKMTLQQMITQLAGGMAVSTQIFVITLLFSLPLGLVIAFGRMSKNKLIQTIVKVYISIMRGTPLMLQLMVVYFGPYYLFRIKVGSSYRLWATFIGFVINYAAYFAEIYRSGIQSMPVGQAAEILGYGKAQTFFKIILPQVIKRILPSVTNEVITLVKDTSLAFTLSVAEMFSIAKALAASQTNMMPFVVAAVFYYIFNLVVAVAMEWIEKKLDYYR
;
A
#
# COMPACT_ATOMS: atom_id res chain seq x y z
N MET A 1 -15.38 10.08 -36.17
CA MET A 1 -14.24 10.14 -35.23
C MET A 1 -13.09 9.33 -35.81
N GLY A 2 -11.91 9.96 -36.02
CA GLY A 2 -10.74 9.22 -36.53
C GLY A 2 -10.30 8.15 -35.55
N LYS A 3 -9.87 7.00 -36.06
CA LYS A 3 -9.30 5.94 -35.22
C LYS A 3 -8.03 6.46 -34.56
N MET A 4 -7.97 6.39 -33.22
CA MET A 4 -6.76 6.72 -32.47
C MET A 4 -5.60 5.82 -32.90
N THR A 5 -4.40 6.41 -33.09
CA THR A 5 -3.22 5.61 -33.38
C THR A 5 -2.72 4.88 -32.13
N LEU A 6 -2.04 3.75 -32.30
CA LEU A 6 -1.43 3.01 -31.18
C LEU A 6 -0.48 3.90 -30.35
N GLN A 7 0.28 4.78 -31.01
CA GLN A 7 1.19 5.72 -30.34
C GLN A 7 0.44 6.69 -29.43
N GLN A 8 -0.68 7.27 -29.89
CA GLN A 8 -1.50 8.17 -29.08
C GLN A 8 -2.08 7.45 -27.85
N MET A 9 -2.53 6.20 -28.03
CA MET A 9 -3.03 5.35 -26.96
C MET A 9 -1.95 5.11 -25.90
N ILE A 10 -0.75 4.69 -26.31
CA ILE A 10 0.40 4.46 -25.42
C ILE A 10 0.75 5.74 -24.65
N THR A 11 0.79 6.90 -25.30
CA THR A 11 1.11 8.17 -24.65
C THR A 11 0.09 8.53 -23.56
N GLN A 12 -1.21 8.36 -23.84
CA GLN A 12 -2.25 8.65 -22.84
C GLN A 12 -2.20 7.68 -21.66
N LEU A 13 -2.02 6.40 -21.94
CA LEU A 13 -1.88 5.37 -20.90
C LEU A 13 -0.62 5.59 -20.05
N ALA A 14 0.49 5.99 -20.65
CA ALA A 14 1.71 6.35 -19.91
C ALA A 14 1.49 7.51 -18.93
N GLY A 15 0.68 8.52 -19.33
CA GLY A 15 0.24 9.58 -18.41
C GLY A 15 -0.54 9.06 -17.22
N GLY A 16 -1.48 8.12 -17.45
CA GLY A 16 -2.20 7.44 -16.38
C GLY A 16 -1.31 6.59 -15.49
N MET A 17 -0.30 5.93 -16.08
CA MET A 17 0.69 5.15 -15.33
C MET A 17 1.50 6.01 -14.37
N ALA A 18 1.83 7.26 -14.75
CA ALA A 18 2.49 8.18 -13.85
C ALA A 18 1.65 8.46 -12.58
N VAL A 19 0.33 8.62 -12.73
CA VAL A 19 -0.58 8.79 -11.59
C VAL A 19 -0.66 7.51 -10.75
N SER A 20 -0.77 6.33 -11.37
CA SER A 20 -0.73 5.05 -10.65
C SER A 20 0.58 4.88 -9.87
N THR A 21 1.71 5.28 -10.46
CA THR A 21 3.03 5.27 -9.80
C THR A 21 3.09 6.24 -8.63
N GLN A 22 2.50 7.44 -8.74
CA GLN A 22 2.39 8.39 -7.62
C GLN A 22 1.60 7.80 -6.45
N ILE A 23 0.46 7.17 -6.72
CA ILE A 23 -0.35 6.49 -5.68
C ILE A 23 0.49 5.41 -5.00
N PHE A 24 1.17 4.58 -5.76
CA PHE A 24 2.04 3.52 -5.28
C PHE A 24 3.15 4.06 -4.36
N VAL A 25 3.94 5.02 -4.84
CA VAL A 25 5.09 5.58 -4.09
C VAL A 25 4.63 6.28 -2.82
N ILE A 26 3.61 7.14 -2.90
CA ILE A 26 3.08 7.87 -1.73
C ILE A 26 2.51 6.89 -0.71
N THR A 27 1.79 5.89 -1.15
CA THR A 27 1.26 4.86 -0.25
C THR A 27 2.39 4.16 0.50
N LEU A 28 3.41 3.66 -0.17
CA LEU A 28 4.54 3.00 0.50
C LEU A 28 5.30 3.92 1.45
N LEU A 29 5.60 5.13 1.00
CA LEU A 29 6.38 6.10 1.78
C LEU A 29 5.72 6.41 3.12
N PHE A 30 4.39 6.53 3.17
CA PHE A 30 3.68 6.90 4.37
C PHE A 30 3.09 5.69 5.13
N SER A 31 2.69 4.62 4.45
CA SER A 31 2.08 3.47 5.12
C SER A 31 3.09 2.59 5.85
N LEU A 32 4.34 2.48 5.38
CA LEU A 32 5.37 1.71 6.07
C LEU A 32 5.69 2.29 7.45
N PRO A 33 6.05 3.60 7.60
CA PRO A 33 6.29 4.17 8.93
C PRO A 33 5.03 4.24 9.78
N LEU A 34 3.88 4.58 9.21
CA LEU A 34 2.61 4.61 9.93
C LEU A 34 2.23 3.21 10.44
N GLY A 35 2.41 2.18 9.63
CA GLY A 35 2.19 0.79 10.01
C GLY A 35 3.05 0.37 11.20
N LEU A 36 4.30 0.85 11.29
CA LEU A 36 5.16 0.58 12.44
C LEU A 36 4.63 1.23 13.72
N VAL A 37 4.17 2.48 13.65
CA VAL A 37 3.54 3.17 14.79
C VAL A 37 2.29 2.42 15.25
N ILE A 38 1.44 2.00 14.31
CA ILE A 38 0.22 1.23 14.59
C ILE A 38 0.58 -0.13 15.20
N ALA A 39 1.63 -0.81 14.73
CA ALA A 39 2.09 -2.08 15.29
C ALA A 39 2.49 -1.93 16.77
N PHE A 40 3.22 -0.87 17.12
CA PHE A 40 3.55 -0.57 18.52
C PHE A 40 2.29 -0.28 19.36
N GLY A 41 1.34 0.49 18.83
CA GLY A 41 0.05 0.70 19.47
C GLY A 41 -0.71 -0.62 19.69
N ARG A 42 -0.67 -1.53 18.74
CA ARG A 42 -1.30 -2.87 18.83
C ARG A 42 -0.65 -3.76 19.89
N MET A 43 0.65 -3.59 20.15
CA MET A 43 1.41 -4.30 21.16
C MET A 43 1.50 -3.55 22.50
N SER A 44 0.83 -2.40 22.64
CA SER A 44 0.85 -1.59 23.86
C SER A 44 0.31 -2.35 25.08
N LYS A 45 0.90 -2.10 26.24
CA LYS A 45 0.39 -2.58 27.55
C LYS A 45 -0.93 -1.89 27.93
N ASN A 46 -1.19 -0.70 27.40
CA ASN A 46 -2.44 0.01 27.64
C ASN A 46 -3.57 -0.66 26.84
N LYS A 47 -4.53 -1.27 27.55
CA LYS A 47 -5.66 -1.99 26.97
C LYS A 47 -6.55 -1.12 26.07
N LEU A 48 -6.70 0.17 26.39
CA LEU A 48 -7.50 1.10 25.59
C LEU A 48 -6.85 1.31 24.22
N ILE A 49 -5.57 1.65 24.19
CA ILE A 49 -4.80 1.83 22.94
C ILE A 49 -4.81 0.53 22.14
N GLN A 50 -4.52 -0.60 22.78
CA GLN A 50 -4.53 -1.91 22.12
C GLN A 50 -5.87 -2.22 21.47
N THR A 51 -6.99 -1.91 22.17
CA THR A 51 -8.34 -2.19 21.65
C THR A 51 -8.70 -1.27 20.48
N ILE A 52 -8.44 0.03 20.59
CA ILE A 52 -8.69 1.00 19.50
C ILE A 52 -7.93 0.58 18.23
N VAL A 53 -6.66 0.27 18.37
CA VAL A 53 -5.82 -0.15 17.24
C VAL A 53 -6.27 -1.50 16.67
N LYS A 54 -6.71 -2.44 17.54
CA LYS A 54 -7.27 -3.71 17.09
C LYS A 54 -8.53 -3.52 16.24
N VAL A 55 -9.42 -2.65 16.67
CA VAL A 55 -10.66 -2.33 15.93
C VAL A 55 -10.33 -1.67 14.59
N TYR A 56 -9.43 -0.69 14.57
CA TYR A 56 -8.97 -0.07 13.35
C TYR A 56 -8.42 -1.09 12.33
N ILE A 57 -7.48 -1.95 12.76
CA ILE A 57 -6.91 -3.00 11.89
C ILE A 57 -8.01 -3.95 11.40
N SER A 58 -8.93 -4.33 12.27
CA SER A 58 -10.05 -5.22 11.92
C SER A 58 -10.94 -4.61 10.84
N ILE A 59 -11.26 -3.32 10.95
CA ILE A 59 -12.09 -2.61 9.97
C ILE A 59 -11.34 -2.50 8.63
N MET A 60 -10.09 -2.02 8.65
CA MET A 60 -9.31 -1.80 7.43
C MET A 60 -9.04 -3.09 6.65
N ARG A 61 -8.80 -4.20 7.34
CA ARG A 61 -8.56 -5.50 6.69
C ARG A 61 -9.82 -6.31 6.43
N GLY A 62 -10.93 -5.95 7.07
CA GLY A 62 -12.21 -6.64 6.95
C GLY A 62 -13.20 -6.00 5.97
N THR A 63 -12.86 -4.84 5.38
CA THR A 63 -13.73 -4.13 4.42
C THR A 63 -12.99 -3.86 3.11
N PRO A 64 -13.72 -3.81 1.97
CA PRO A 64 -13.09 -3.52 0.67
C PRO A 64 -12.46 -2.12 0.62
N LEU A 65 -11.22 -2.01 0.11
CA LEU A 65 -10.53 -0.73 -0.07
C LEU A 65 -11.37 0.28 -0.88
N MET A 66 -12.06 -0.20 -1.91
CA MET A 66 -12.95 0.64 -2.73
C MET A 66 -14.00 1.40 -1.88
N LEU A 67 -14.64 0.74 -0.93
CA LEU A 67 -15.61 1.37 -0.03
C LEU A 67 -14.94 2.37 0.93
N GLN A 68 -13.75 2.05 1.41
CA GLN A 68 -12.97 2.95 2.26
C GLN A 68 -12.59 4.24 1.53
N LEU A 69 -12.17 4.14 0.26
CA LEU A 69 -11.90 5.31 -0.57
C LEU A 69 -13.13 6.22 -0.70
N MET A 70 -14.31 5.63 -0.94
CA MET A 70 -15.56 6.38 -1.01
C MET A 70 -15.89 7.07 0.32
N VAL A 71 -15.69 6.38 1.46
CA VAL A 71 -15.92 6.98 2.80
C VAL A 71 -14.95 8.14 3.04
N VAL A 72 -13.69 8.02 2.68
CA VAL A 72 -12.70 9.10 2.84
C VAL A 72 -13.05 10.30 1.96
N TYR A 73 -13.53 10.07 0.73
CA TYR A 73 -13.87 11.15 -0.19
C TYR A 73 -15.19 11.83 0.16
N PHE A 74 -16.23 11.06 0.41
CA PHE A 74 -17.59 11.59 0.65
C PHE A 74 -17.85 11.94 2.12
N GLY A 75 -17.10 11.32 3.06
CA GLY A 75 -17.27 11.51 4.51
C GLY A 75 -17.26 12.97 4.96
N PRO A 76 -16.31 13.81 4.53
CA PRO A 76 -16.28 15.22 4.90
C PRO A 76 -17.58 15.96 4.57
N TYR A 77 -18.19 15.66 3.44
CA TYR A 77 -19.44 16.27 3.05
C TYR A 77 -20.65 15.76 3.85
N TYR A 78 -20.79 14.43 3.96
CA TYR A 78 -21.98 13.85 4.60
C TYR A 78 -21.97 14.01 6.12
N LEU A 79 -20.80 13.91 6.76
CA LEU A 79 -20.69 13.98 8.22
C LEU A 79 -20.56 15.42 8.73
N PHE A 80 -19.82 16.27 8.01
CA PHE A 80 -19.46 17.61 8.49
C PHE A 80 -19.96 18.74 7.59
N ARG A 81 -20.66 18.44 6.50
CA ARG A 81 -21.14 19.41 5.50
C ARG A 81 -20.02 20.23 4.84
N ILE A 82 -18.79 19.70 4.85
CA ILE A 82 -17.63 20.35 4.23
C ILE A 82 -17.68 20.07 2.72
N LYS A 83 -17.81 21.12 1.91
CA LYS A 83 -17.75 21.00 0.44
C LYS A 83 -16.30 20.76 0.03
N VAL A 84 -16.04 19.61 -0.61
CA VAL A 84 -14.75 19.26 -1.13
C VAL A 84 -14.72 19.45 -2.66
N GLY A 85 -13.66 20.07 -3.17
CA GLY A 85 -13.47 20.27 -4.61
C GLY A 85 -12.96 19.01 -5.32
N SER A 86 -12.91 19.06 -6.66
CA SER A 86 -12.41 17.95 -7.47
C SER A 86 -10.94 17.58 -7.19
N SER A 87 -10.12 18.55 -6.78
CA SER A 87 -8.72 18.34 -6.37
C SER A 87 -8.59 17.43 -5.14
N TYR A 88 -9.61 17.36 -4.29
CA TYR A 88 -9.60 16.48 -3.11
C TYR A 88 -9.65 14.99 -3.48
N ARG A 89 -10.08 14.61 -4.69
CA ARG A 89 -10.14 13.21 -5.12
C ARG A 89 -8.79 12.50 -4.98
N LEU A 90 -7.73 13.14 -5.47
CA LEU A 90 -6.38 12.57 -5.41
C LEU A 90 -5.87 12.49 -3.95
N TRP A 91 -6.12 13.51 -3.15
CA TRP A 91 -5.78 13.50 -1.72
C TRP A 91 -6.55 12.43 -0.95
N ALA A 92 -7.85 12.29 -1.19
CA ALA A 92 -8.66 11.23 -0.58
C ALA A 92 -8.14 9.84 -0.97
N THR A 93 -7.67 9.67 -2.22
CA THR A 93 -7.03 8.44 -2.68
C THR A 93 -5.77 8.17 -1.87
N PHE A 94 -4.84 9.13 -1.77
CA PHE A 94 -3.62 8.96 -0.99
C PHE A 94 -3.91 8.61 0.48
N ILE A 95 -4.81 9.36 1.12
CA ILE A 95 -5.20 9.11 2.51
C ILE A 95 -5.79 7.70 2.66
N GLY A 96 -6.76 7.33 1.83
CA GLY A 96 -7.42 6.02 1.90
C GLY A 96 -6.45 4.86 1.70
N PHE A 97 -5.58 4.95 0.70
CA PHE A 97 -4.54 3.95 0.48
C PHE A 97 -3.56 3.87 1.65
N VAL A 98 -3.05 5.00 2.13
CA VAL A 98 -2.08 5.04 3.24
C VAL A 98 -2.66 4.42 4.50
N ILE A 99 -3.87 4.79 4.92
CA ILE A 99 -4.49 4.23 6.13
C ILE A 99 -4.84 2.75 5.97
N ASN A 100 -5.25 2.30 4.78
CA ASN A 100 -5.51 0.90 4.53
C ASN A 100 -4.23 0.07 4.62
N TYR A 101 -3.21 0.40 3.82
CA TYR A 101 -1.95 -0.34 3.77
C TYR A 101 -1.16 -0.28 5.09
N ALA A 102 -1.29 0.81 5.86
CA ALA A 102 -0.71 0.90 7.20
C ALA A 102 -1.27 -0.17 8.15
N ALA A 103 -2.54 -0.56 8.02
CA ALA A 103 -3.12 -1.64 8.81
C ALA A 103 -2.57 -3.01 8.41
N TYR A 104 -2.31 -3.25 7.12
CA TYR A 104 -1.68 -4.49 6.65
C TYR A 104 -0.23 -4.58 7.13
N PHE A 105 0.57 -3.52 6.94
CA PHE A 105 1.95 -3.49 7.42
C PHE A 105 2.04 -3.60 8.94
N ALA A 106 1.11 -2.97 9.68
CA ALA A 106 1.09 -3.09 11.14
C ALA A 106 0.95 -4.53 11.61
N GLU A 107 0.12 -5.33 10.96
CA GLU A 107 -0.08 -6.72 11.33
C GLU A 107 1.14 -7.59 10.92
N ILE A 108 1.76 -7.30 9.77
CA ILE A 108 3.01 -7.95 9.35
C ILE A 108 4.12 -7.66 10.38
N TYR A 109 4.31 -6.40 10.78
CA TYR A 109 5.31 -6.02 11.78
C TYR A 109 5.03 -6.67 13.13
N ARG A 110 3.78 -6.63 13.61
CA ARG A 110 3.39 -7.27 14.86
C ARG A 110 3.71 -8.77 14.86
N SER A 111 3.31 -9.47 13.81
CA SER A 111 3.51 -10.91 13.70
C SER A 111 5.01 -11.25 13.62
N GLY A 112 5.80 -10.46 12.89
CA GLY A 112 7.25 -10.61 12.82
C GLY A 112 7.92 -10.41 14.19
N ILE A 113 7.60 -9.34 14.90
CA ILE A 113 8.17 -9.04 16.21
C ILE A 113 7.80 -10.13 17.23
N GLN A 114 6.54 -10.55 17.28
CA GLN A 114 6.05 -11.56 18.21
C GLN A 114 6.58 -12.98 17.92
N SER A 115 7.02 -13.24 16.71
CA SER A 115 7.59 -14.53 16.33
C SER A 115 9.04 -14.74 16.79
N MET A 116 9.67 -13.72 17.42
CA MET A 116 11.07 -13.77 17.89
C MET A 116 11.14 -14.04 19.40
N PRO A 117 11.49 -15.27 19.84
CA PRO A 117 11.63 -15.58 21.26
C PRO A 117 12.92 -15.04 21.90
N VAL A 118 13.75 -14.35 21.13
CA VAL A 118 15.14 -13.99 21.48
C VAL A 118 15.26 -12.91 22.57
N GLY A 119 14.15 -12.22 22.89
CA GLY A 119 14.21 -11.12 23.88
C GLY A 119 14.65 -11.56 25.27
N GLN A 120 14.23 -12.73 25.71
CA GLN A 120 14.59 -13.27 27.05
C GLN A 120 16.07 -13.70 27.12
N ALA A 121 16.59 -14.32 26.05
CA ALA A 121 17.99 -14.73 25.98
C ALA A 121 18.97 -13.53 25.99
N ALA A 122 18.58 -12.44 25.31
CA ALA A 122 19.39 -11.22 25.29
C ALA A 122 19.42 -10.49 26.65
N GLU A 123 18.32 -10.51 27.39
CA GLU A 123 18.28 -9.96 28.76
C GLU A 123 19.20 -10.74 29.71
N ILE A 124 19.30 -12.06 29.56
CA ILE A 124 20.22 -12.92 30.34
C ILE A 124 21.70 -12.54 30.04
N LEU A 125 21.98 -12.12 28.80
CA LEU A 125 23.32 -11.68 28.40
C LEU A 125 23.65 -10.23 28.77
N GLY A 126 22.75 -9.56 29.54
CA GLY A 126 22.98 -8.20 30.04
C GLY A 126 22.68 -7.09 29.04
N TYR A 127 22.03 -7.37 27.91
CA TYR A 127 21.61 -6.32 26.99
C TYR A 127 20.43 -5.51 27.51
N GLY A 128 20.51 -4.19 27.43
CA GLY A 128 19.37 -3.32 27.71
C GLY A 128 18.26 -3.47 26.65
N LYS A 129 17.00 -3.20 27.01
CA LYS A 129 15.81 -3.38 26.15
C LYS A 129 15.96 -2.72 24.76
N ALA A 130 16.46 -1.49 24.70
CA ALA A 130 16.69 -0.80 23.43
C ALA A 130 17.79 -1.48 22.59
N GLN A 131 18.89 -1.89 23.23
CA GLN A 131 19.97 -2.61 22.54
C GLN A 131 19.49 -3.95 22.00
N THR A 132 18.72 -4.69 22.79
CA THR A 132 18.09 -5.95 22.37
C THR A 132 17.20 -5.75 21.15
N PHE A 133 16.34 -4.71 21.20
CA PHE A 133 15.44 -4.42 20.09
C PHE A 133 16.21 -4.03 18.81
N PHE A 134 17.04 -3.00 18.87
CA PHE A 134 17.68 -2.45 17.66
C PHE A 134 18.82 -3.32 17.10
N LYS A 135 19.60 -3.98 17.97
CA LYS A 135 20.78 -4.75 17.54
C LYS A 135 20.47 -6.23 17.27
N ILE A 136 19.46 -6.80 17.92
CA ILE A 136 19.20 -8.24 17.85
C ILE A 136 17.86 -8.55 17.19
N ILE A 137 16.75 -7.97 17.68
CA ILE A 137 15.41 -8.32 17.22
C ILE A 137 15.13 -7.70 15.84
N LEU A 138 15.31 -6.40 15.70
CA LEU A 138 14.93 -5.67 14.50
C LEU A 138 15.58 -6.20 13.21
N PRO A 139 16.90 -6.51 13.15
CA PRO A 139 17.53 -7.06 11.95
C PRO A 139 16.94 -8.42 11.56
N GLN A 140 16.60 -9.25 12.55
CA GLN A 140 16.00 -10.57 12.31
C GLN A 140 14.54 -10.45 11.88
N VAL A 141 13.78 -9.53 12.50
CA VAL A 141 12.39 -9.24 12.14
C VAL A 141 12.30 -8.76 10.70
N ILE A 142 13.15 -7.81 10.29
CA ILE A 142 13.17 -7.29 8.92
C ILE A 142 13.26 -8.43 7.91
N LYS A 143 14.22 -9.34 8.08
CA LYS A 143 14.35 -10.51 7.20
C LYS A 143 13.08 -11.37 7.15
N ARG A 144 12.54 -11.66 8.32
CA ARG A 144 11.40 -12.56 8.46
C ARG A 144 10.11 -12.00 7.85
N ILE A 145 9.90 -10.68 7.94
CA ILE A 145 8.70 -10.04 7.39
C ILE A 145 8.84 -9.68 5.92
N LEU A 146 10.05 -9.61 5.39
CA LEU A 146 10.32 -9.10 4.04
C LEU A 146 9.52 -9.81 2.94
N PRO A 147 9.37 -11.15 2.91
CA PRO A 147 8.52 -11.82 1.94
C PRO A 147 7.05 -11.41 2.02
N SER A 148 6.54 -11.19 3.25
CA SER A 148 5.17 -10.69 3.45
C SER A 148 5.02 -9.25 2.98
N VAL A 149 6.01 -8.40 3.25
CA VAL A 149 6.05 -7.02 2.74
C VAL A 149 6.10 -7.02 1.21
N THR A 150 6.94 -7.85 0.60
CA THR A 150 7.03 -8.02 -0.86
C THR A 150 5.66 -8.34 -1.47
N ASN A 151 4.92 -9.28 -0.89
CA ASN A 151 3.60 -9.65 -1.39
C ASN A 151 2.61 -8.47 -1.33
N GLU A 152 2.61 -7.67 -0.25
CA GLU A 152 1.76 -6.50 -0.14
C GLU A 152 2.18 -5.38 -1.12
N VAL A 153 3.48 -5.19 -1.33
CA VAL A 153 4.01 -4.22 -2.31
C VAL A 153 3.59 -4.59 -3.74
N ILE A 154 3.68 -5.87 -4.11
CA ILE A 154 3.23 -6.40 -5.40
C ILE A 154 1.70 -6.24 -5.55
N THR A 155 0.94 -6.48 -4.49
CA THR A 155 -0.53 -6.30 -4.49
C THR A 155 -0.89 -4.83 -4.68
N LEU A 156 -0.19 -3.92 -4.02
CA LEU A 156 -0.41 -2.47 -4.13
C LEU A 156 -0.31 -1.97 -5.58
N VAL A 157 0.60 -2.51 -6.40
CA VAL A 157 0.68 -2.15 -7.83
C VAL A 157 -0.67 -2.31 -8.51
N LYS A 158 -1.34 -3.43 -8.30
CA LYS A 158 -2.65 -3.73 -8.90
C LYS A 158 -3.78 -2.91 -8.27
N ASP A 159 -3.71 -2.72 -6.97
CA ASP A 159 -4.73 -1.99 -6.21
C ASP A 159 -4.78 -0.50 -6.59
N THR A 160 -3.70 0.10 -7.14
CA THR A 160 -3.73 1.48 -7.61
C THR A 160 -4.87 1.74 -8.59
N SER A 161 -5.30 0.71 -9.34
CA SER A 161 -6.45 0.78 -10.24
C SER A 161 -7.77 1.10 -9.52
N LEU A 162 -7.90 0.78 -8.21
CA LEU A 162 -9.11 1.07 -7.43
C LEU A 162 -9.39 2.58 -7.29
N ALA A 163 -8.40 3.44 -7.56
CA ALA A 163 -8.58 4.88 -7.57
C ALA A 163 -9.59 5.36 -8.64
N PHE A 164 -9.92 4.50 -9.63
CA PHE A 164 -10.99 4.78 -10.61
C PHE A 164 -12.34 5.08 -9.94
N THR A 165 -12.60 4.51 -8.76
CA THR A 165 -13.85 4.70 -8.02
C THR A 165 -14.09 6.15 -7.60
N LEU A 166 -13.01 6.90 -7.41
CA LEU A 166 -13.05 8.34 -7.13
C LEU A 166 -12.88 9.19 -8.40
N SER A 167 -12.96 8.57 -9.58
CA SER A 167 -12.73 9.24 -10.89
C SER A 167 -11.35 9.91 -10.97
N VAL A 168 -10.33 9.31 -10.35
CA VAL A 168 -8.94 9.71 -10.54
C VAL A 168 -8.50 9.22 -11.91
N ALA A 169 -7.84 10.07 -12.68
CA ALA A 169 -7.36 9.76 -14.04
C ALA A 169 -6.05 8.96 -14.01
N GLU A 170 -6.08 7.78 -13.37
CA GLU A 170 -5.00 6.80 -13.36
C GLU A 170 -5.11 5.86 -14.59
N MET A 171 -4.19 4.92 -14.73
CA MET A 171 -4.06 4.05 -15.91
C MET A 171 -5.35 3.33 -16.27
N PHE A 172 -6.02 2.66 -15.32
CA PHE A 172 -7.24 1.90 -15.58
C PHE A 172 -8.42 2.80 -15.98
N SER A 173 -8.56 3.95 -15.33
CA SER A 173 -9.57 4.96 -15.68
C SER A 173 -9.43 5.44 -17.12
N ILE A 174 -8.20 5.71 -17.55
CA ILE A 174 -7.90 6.13 -18.92
C ILE A 174 -8.16 4.98 -19.89
N ALA A 175 -7.70 3.76 -19.59
CA ALA A 175 -7.95 2.60 -20.43
C ALA A 175 -9.45 2.37 -20.63
N LYS A 176 -10.25 2.48 -19.56
CA LYS A 176 -11.71 2.35 -19.60
C LYS A 176 -12.37 3.42 -20.49
N ALA A 177 -11.94 4.67 -20.35
CA ALA A 177 -12.46 5.78 -21.16
C ALA A 177 -12.11 5.60 -22.65
N LEU A 178 -10.89 5.19 -22.95
CA LEU A 178 -10.43 4.91 -24.32
C LEU A 178 -11.16 3.73 -24.95
N ALA A 179 -11.31 2.63 -24.20
CA ALA A 179 -12.03 1.45 -24.67
C ALA A 179 -13.49 1.78 -25.02
N ALA A 180 -14.15 2.57 -24.17
CA ALA A 180 -15.52 3.02 -24.41
C ALA A 180 -15.61 3.95 -25.63
N SER A 181 -14.72 4.94 -25.77
CA SER A 181 -14.75 5.92 -26.86
C SER A 181 -14.40 5.32 -28.22
N GLN A 182 -13.53 4.31 -28.25
CA GLN A 182 -13.10 3.63 -29.49
C GLN A 182 -13.88 2.35 -29.77
N THR A 183 -14.78 1.95 -28.87
CA THR A 183 -15.51 0.66 -28.94
C THR A 183 -14.54 -0.51 -29.23
N ASN A 184 -13.41 -0.53 -28.52
CA ASN A 184 -12.28 -1.43 -28.76
C ASN A 184 -11.64 -1.88 -27.43
N MET A 185 -11.27 -3.16 -27.34
CA MET A 185 -10.62 -3.74 -26.16
C MET A 185 -9.11 -3.49 -26.09
N MET A 186 -8.48 -3.00 -27.16
CA MET A 186 -7.04 -2.78 -27.22
C MET A 186 -6.47 -1.91 -26.07
N PRO A 187 -7.14 -0.83 -25.61
CA PRO A 187 -6.66 -0.06 -24.45
C PRO A 187 -6.50 -0.89 -23.19
N PHE A 188 -7.36 -1.88 -22.93
CA PHE A 188 -7.23 -2.77 -21.78
C PHE A 188 -6.04 -3.72 -21.95
N VAL A 189 -5.78 -4.22 -23.15
CA VAL A 189 -4.63 -5.09 -23.43
C VAL A 189 -3.32 -4.32 -23.20
N VAL A 190 -3.23 -3.09 -23.73
CA VAL A 190 -2.06 -2.24 -23.54
C VAL A 190 -1.87 -1.88 -22.06
N ALA A 191 -2.95 -1.52 -21.34
CA ALA A 191 -2.88 -1.24 -19.91
C ALA A 191 -2.41 -2.48 -19.11
N ALA A 192 -2.89 -3.67 -19.46
CA ALA A 192 -2.45 -4.92 -18.82
C ALA A 192 -0.94 -5.15 -19.00
N VAL A 193 -0.39 -4.85 -20.20
CA VAL A 193 1.05 -4.93 -20.44
C VAL A 193 1.82 -3.94 -19.56
N PHE A 194 1.35 -2.69 -19.43
CA PHE A 194 1.97 -1.71 -18.54
C PHE A 194 1.95 -2.15 -17.08
N TYR A 195 0.81 -2.61 -16.57
CA TYR A 195 0.71 -3.15 -15.20
C TYR A 195 1.63 -4.35 -15.00
N TYR A 196 1.72 -5.24 -15.99
CA TYR A 196 2.60 -6.40 -15.91
C TYR A 196 4.08 -5.98 -15.83
N ILE A 197 4.52 -5.04 -16.68
CA ILE A 197 5.87 -4.53 -16.67
C ILE A 197 6.17 -3.84 -15.33
N PHE A 198 5.28 -2.97 -14.86
CA PHE A 198 5.45 -2.28 -13.57
C PHE A 198 5.55 -3.28 -12.42
N ASN A 199 4.66 -4.27 -12.39
CA ASN A 199 4.67 -5.32 -11.37
C ASN A 199 5.96 -6.14 -11.42
N LEU A 200 6.47 -6.47 -12.62
CA LEU A 200 7.73 -7.17 -12.82
C LEU A 200 8.91 -6.36 -12.28
N VAL A 201 8.99 -5.07 -12.60
CA VAL A 201 10.05 -4.17 -12.08
C VAL A 201 10.01 -4.14 -10.55
N VAL A 202 8.83 -4.00 -9.95
CA VAL A 202 8.67 -3.99 -8.49
C VAL A 202 9.06 -5.34 -7.90
N ALA A 203 8.63 -6.45 -8.48
CA ALA A 203 8.96 -7.80 -8.00
C ALA A 203 10.48 -8.06 -8.03
N VAL A 204 11.15 -7.71 -9.14
CA VAL A 204 12.62 -7.85 -9.28
C VAL A 204 13.35 -6.96 -8.26
N ALA A 205 12.88 -5.72 -8.05
CA ALA A 205 13.46 -4.82 -7.05
C ALA A 205 13.33 -5.40 -5.64
N MET A 206 12.16 -5.95 -5.29
CA MET A 206 11.93 -6.57 -3.99
C MET A 206 12.75 -7.84 -3.80
N GLU A 207 12.85 -8.68 -4.82
CA GLU A 207 13.72 -9.87 -4.80
C GLU A 207 15.20 -9.50 -4.60
N TRP A 208 15.66 -8.43 -5.24
CA TRP A 208 17.01 -7.92 -5.03
C TRP A 208 17.24 -7.46 -3.58
N ILE A 209 16.25 -6.75 -2.97
CA ILE A 209 16.30 -6.35 -1.57
C ILE A 209 16.35 -7.58 -0.66
N GLU A 210 15.51 -8.58 -0.92
CA GLU A 210 15.48 -9.84 -0.17
C GLU A 210 16.86 -10.56 -0.20
N LYS A 211 17.46 -10.72 -1.39
CA LYS A 211 18.76 -11.32 -1.56
C LYS A 211 19.86 -10.54 -0.84
N LYS A 212 19.82 -9.20 -0.88
CA LYS A 212 20.81 -8.36 -0.19
C LYS A 212 20.74 -8.45 1.33
N LEU A 213 19.55 -8.71 1.88
CA LEU A 213 19.32 -8.85 3.31
C LEU A 213 19.49 -10.29 3.81
N ASP A 214 19.66 -11.28 2.92
CA ASP A 214 19.82 -12.71 3.25
C ASP A 214 21.28 -13.11 3.54
N TYR A 215 22.02 -12.29 4.28
CA TYR A 215 23.44 -12.52 4.62
C TYR A 215 23.67 -13.39 5.85
N TYR A 216 22.63 -13.93 6.50
CA TYR A 216 22.70 -14.99 7.51
C TYR A 216 21.78 -16.14 7.11
N ARG A 217 22.34 -17.27 6.82
CA ARG A 217 21.63 -18.56 6.78
C ARG A 217 21.68 -19.24 8.13
#